data_c04dbeb84ba718c75b949c8599c4e7eb
#
_entry.id   c04dbeb84ba718c75b949c8599c4e7eb
#
_cell.length_a   1.000
_cell.length_b   1.000
_cell.length_c   1.000
_cell.angle_alpha   90.00
_cell.angle_beta   90.00
_cell.angle_gamma   90.00
#
_symmetry.space_group_name_H-M   'P 1'
#
loop_
_entity.id
_entity.type
_entity.pdbx_description
1 polymer ?
#
loop_
_entity_poly.entity_id
_entity_poly.type
_entity_poly.pdbx_seq_one_letter_code
_entity_poly.pdbx_strand_id
1 'polypeptide(L)'
;FLLTTSMLMKALLALAGQPHRQIIVTTHVPALAGLIPVEGVRYVTRNETGEPVVKMPDDDVLKEATESLGVLPETGMERAKGIVLVEGKSDVTFLRHAASSFKQSGVLPASLEDVKIVPVLIGGCGSVKHWVTLNLANDLGLPWCVFLDSDIGGDPAQVLSIQKRKKEVEEAGKVFFATRKREIENYLCPDLIEEITGVAVTFTDTCDAKKIIGRAVGMKPDNVLDKFWPQMTAERIISRSTYHDGTQERIELIEILSDIISMTR
;
A
#
# COMPACT_ATOMS: atom_id res chain seq x y z
N PHE A 1 14.93 13.99 -14.20
CA PHE A 1 15.85 13.34 -13.22
C PHE A 1 15.75 11.82 -13.23
N LEU A 2 14.65 11.19 -13.62
CA LEU A 2 14.46 9.74 -13.66
C LEU A 2 14.77 9.11 -15.02
N LEU A 3 14.58 9.81 -16.10
CA LEU A 3 15.27 9.46 -17.35
C LEU A 3 16.76 9.24 -17.06
N THR A 4 17.34 10.06 -16.16
CA THR A 4 18.71 9.92 -15.68
C THR A 4 18.95 8.64 -14.88
N THR A 5 18.01 8.20 -14.00
CA THR A 5 18.29 7.05 -13.10
C THR A 5 18.09 5.72 -13.82
N SER A 6 17.01 5.56 -14.60
CA SER A 6 16.82 4.38 -15.46
C SER A 6 17.89 4.31 -16.56
N MET A 7 18.23 5.44 -17.18
CA MET A 7 19.35 5.51 -18.13
C MET A 7 20.69 5.22 -17.48
N LEU A 8 20.92 5.73 -16.26
CA LEU A 8 22.12 5.43 -15.49
C LEU A 8 22.21 3.94 -15.19
N MET A 9 21.13 3.31 -14.70
CA MET A 9 21.11 1.86 -14.43
C MET A 9 21.33 1.05 -15.70
N LYS A 10 20.69 1.40 -16.82
CA LYS A 10 20.97 0.77 -18.13
C LYS A 10 22.42 0.92 -18.56
N ALA A 11 23.00 2.10 -18.37
CA ALA A 11 24.41 2.34 -18.67
C ALA A 11 25.35 1.53 -17.76
N LEU A 12 25.03 1.44 -16.47
CA LEU A 12 25.78 0.63 -15.50
C LEU A 12 25.70 -0.86 -15.82
N LEU A 13 24.51 -1.37 -16.19
CA LEU A 13 24.33 -2.76 -16.63
C LEU A 13 25.11 -3.05 -17.92
N ALA A 14 25.06 -2.15 -18.89
CA ALA A 14 25.85 -2.27 -20.11
C ALA A 14 27.37 -2.25 -19.86
N LEU A 15 27.83 -1.46 -18.89
CA LEU A 15 29.22 -1.43 -18.45
C LEU A 15 29.59 -2.71 -17.69
N ALA A 16 28.71 -3.22 -16.84
CA ALA A 16 28.95 -4.47 -16.10
C ALA A 16 29.03 -5.69 -17.01
N GLY A 17 28.35 -5.67 -18.18
CA GLY A 17 28.46 -6.71 -19.20
C GLY A 17 29.78 -6.74 -19.97
N GLN A 18 30.70 -5.77 -19.75
CA GLN A 18 32.01 -5.76 -20.40
C GLN A 18 33.01 -6.64 -19.63
N PRO A 19 33.95 -7.32 -20.33
CA PRO A 19 34.98 -8.15 -19.68
C PRO A 19 35.76 -7.38 -18.61
N HIS A 20 36.06 -8.05 -17.52
CA HIS A 20 36.88 -7.54 -16.40
C HIS A 20 36.26 -6.32 -15.66
N ARG A 21 34.94 -6.14 -15.71
CA ARG A 21 34.28 -5.09 -14.97
C ARG A 21 33.28 -5.67 -13.99
N GLN A 22 33.29 -5.15 -12.77
CA GLN A 22 32.28 -5.39 -11.76
C GLN A 22 31.77 -4.05 -11.26
N ILE A 23 30.44 -3.91 -11.13
CA ILE A 23 29.79 -2.72 -10.60
C ILE A 23 28.97 -3.14 -9.40
N ILE A 24 29.19 -2.50 -8.27
CA ILE A 24 28.41 -2.69 -7.04
C ILE A 24 27.64 -1.41 -6.79
N VAL A 25 26.31 -1.53 -6.68
CA VAL A 25 25.42 -0.42 -6.36
C VAL A 25 24.71 -0.74 -5.07
N THR A 26 24.70 0.18 -4.11
CA THR A 26 23.90 0.06 -2.90
C THR A 26 22.70 0.98 -2.99
N THR A 27 21.52 0.46 -2.66
CA THR A 27 20.30 1.24 -2.67
C THR A 27 19.31 0.72 -1.62
N HIS A 28 18.49 1.61 -1.09
CA HIS A 28 17.29 1.28 -0.33
C HIS A 28 16.03 1.62 -1.13
N VAL A 29 16.17 1.96 -2.41
CA VAL A 29 15.06 2.30 -3.29
C VAL A 29 14.62 1.05 -4.06
N PRO A 30 13.42 0.51 -3.78
CA PRO A 30 12.92 -0.73 -4.37
C PRO A 30 12.94 -0.71 -5.91
N ALA A 31 12.49 0.39 -6.49
CA ALA A 31 12.42 0.57 -7.94
C ALA A 31 13.79 0.43 -8.64
N LEU A 32 14.87 0.70 -7.96
CA LEU A 32 16.23 0.50 -8.51
C LEU A 32 16.67 -0.97 -8.39
N ALA A 33 16.30 -1.64 -7.33
CA ALA A 33 16.57 -3.07 -7.16
C ALA A 33 15.82 -3.91 -8.23
N GLY A 34 14.61 -3.53 -8.58
CA GLY A 34 13.82 -4.19 -9.64
C GLY A 34 14.35 -4.02 -11.07
N LEU A 35 15.33 -3.13 -11.29
CA LEU A 35 16.01 -2.97 -12.59
C LEU A 35 17.24 -3.87 -12.76
N ILE A 36 17.63 -4.59 -11.71
CA ILE A 36 18.83 -5.43 -11.68
C ILE A 36 18.41 -6.89 -11.86
N PRO A 37 19.14 -7.70 -12.67
CA PRO A 37 18.91 -9.13 -12.72
C PRO A 37 18.99 -9.76 -11.32
N VAL A 38 18.06 -10.66 -11.01
CA VAL A 38 17.91 -11.27 -9.67
C VAL A 38 19.22 -11.85 -9.15
N GLU A 39 19.99 -12.48 -10.01
CA GLU A 39 21.28 -13.08 -9.67
C GLU A 39 22.31 -12.04 -9.19
N GLY A 40 22.13 -10.79 -9.56
CA GLY A 40 22.95 -9.66 -9.15
C GLY A 40 22.56 -9.05 -7.81
N VAL A 41 21.38 -9.37 -7.29
CA VAL A 41 20.89 -8.80 -6.03
C VAL A 41 21.61 -9.42 -4.83
N ARG A 42 21.91 -8.60 -3.83
CA ARG A 42 22.43 -9.03 -2.52
C ARG A 42 21.64 -8.29 -1.46
N TYR A 43 21.01 -9.02 -0.58
CA TYR A 43 20.23 -8.44 0.53
C TYR A 43 21.11 -8.35 1.78
N VAL A 44 21.32 -7.12 2.24
CA VAL A 44 22.10 -6.85 3.46
C VAL A 44 21.12 -6.61 4.60
N THR A 45 21.14 -7.46 5.60
CA THR A 45 20.29 -7.40 6.79
C THR A 45 21.11 -7.59 8.06
N ARG A 46 20.46 -7.65 9.20
CA ARG A 46 21.09 -8.01 10.49
C ARG A 46 20.53 -9.34 10.98
N ASN A 47 21.40 -10.18 11.54
CA ASN A 47 20.97 -11.39 12.23
C ASN A 47 20.34 -11.06 13.62
N GLU A 48 19.92 -12.09 14.33
CA GLU A 48 19.33 -11.96 15.67
C GLU A 48 20.28 -11.34 16.69
N THR A 49 21.60 -11.43 16.48
CA THR A 49 22.63 -10.80 17.32
C THR A 49 22.94 -9.37 16.89
N GLY A 50 22.31 -8.86 15.83
CA GLY A 50 22.52 -7.50 15.32
C GLY A 50 23.70 -7.33 14.37
N GLU A 51 24.40 -8.42 14.02
CA GLU A 51 25.53 -8.38 13.08
C GLU A 51 25.06 -8.32 11.63
N PRO A 52 25.77 -7.60 10.74
CA PRO A 52 25.40 -7.52 9.34
C PRO A 52 25.61 -8.86 8.63
N VAL A 53 24.60 -9.28 7.87
CA VAL A 53 24.62 -10.51 7.07
C VAL A 53 24.24 -10.17 5.64
N VAL A 54 24.98 -10.75 4.67
CA VAL A 54 24.67 -10.67 3.25
C VAL A 54 24.00 -11.98 2.82
N LYS A 55 22.76 -11.90 2.40
CA LYS A 55 22.01 -13.04 1.89
C LYS A 55 22.01 -13.07 0.36
N MET A 56 22.10 -14.28 -0.20
CA MET A 56 21.98 -14.52 -1.64
C MET A 56 20.52 -14.52 -2.07
N PRO A 57 20.20 -14.21 -3.33
CA PRO A 57 18.83 -14.27 -3.81
C PRO A 57 18.39 -15.73 -3.96
N ASP A 58 17.67 -16.22 -2.98
CA ASP A 58 16.79 -17.38 -3.07
C ASP A 58 15.34 -16.93 -2.89
N ASP A 59 14.37 -17.83 -3.06
CA ASP A 59 12.94 -17.47 -3.01
C ASP A 59 12.55 -16.85 -1.65
N ASP A 60 13.13 -17.32 -0.56
CA ASP A 60 12.85 -16.80 0.78
C ASP A 60 13.49 -15.43 1.01
N VAL A 61 14.71 -15.22 0.55
CA VAL A 61 15.43 -13.94 0.63
C VAL A 61 14.80 -12.89 -0.27
N LEU A 62 14.37 -13.27 -1.46
CA LEU A 62 13.63 -12.36 -2.35
C LEU A 62 12.30 -11.95 -1.72
N LYS A 63 11.61 -12.87 -1.08
CA LYS A 63 10.40 -12.59 -0.33
C LYS A 63 10.68 -11.65 0.85
N GLU A 64 11.69 -11.95 1.68
CA GLU A 64 12.09 -11.11 2.81
C GLU A 64 12.54 -9.71 2.35
N ALA A 65 13.33 -9.63 1.27
CA ALA A 65 13.77 -8.37 0.70
C ALA A 65 12.60 -7.57 0.10
N THR A 66 11.71 -8.20 -0.66
CA THR A 66 10.51 -7.55 -1.20
C THR A 66 9.56 -7.11 -0.09
N GLU A 67 9.46 -7.88 0.97
CA GLU A 67 8.68 -7.52 2.15
C GLU A 67 9.29 -6.33 2.90
N SER A 68 10.60 -6.32 3.14
CA SER A 68 11.26 -5.24 3.88
C SER A 68 11.41 -3.95 3.07
N LEU A 69 11.52 -4.06 1.75
CA LEU A 69 11.56 -2.93 0.82
C LEU A 69 10.17 -2.46 0.39
N GLY A 70 9.12 -3.17 0.77
CA GLY A 70 7.76 -2.85 0.38
C GLY A 70 7.45 -3.10 -1.10
N VAL A 71 8.24 -3.92 -1.78
CA VAL A 71 8.00 -4.32 -3.18
C VAL A 71 7.23 -5.62 -3.19
N LEU A 72 6.08 -5.64 -3.87
CA LEU A 72 5.39 -6.89 -4.15
C LEU A 72 6.17 -7.68 -5.22
N PRO A 73 6.21 -9.03 -5.13
CA PRO A 73 6.86 -9.85 -6.15
C PRO A 73 6.32 -9.53 -7.55
N GLU A 74 7.20 -9.54 -8.54
CA GLU A 74 6.93 -9.21 -9.95
C GLU A 74 5.78 -9.97 -10.63
N THR A 75 5.30 -11.06 -10.04
CA THR A 75 4.27 -11.93 -10.63
C THR A 75 2.93 -11.24 -10.96
N GLY A 76 2.71 -10.01 -10.45
CA GLY A 76 1.53 -9.20 -10.77
C GLY A 76 1.82 -8.01 -11.70
N MET A 77 3.05 -7.46 -11.67
CA MET A 77 3.38 -6.22 -12.40
C MET A 77 3.46 -6.39 -13.91
N GLU A 78 3.96 -7.51 -14.42
CA GLU A 78 4.04 -7.79 -15.86
C GLU A 78 2.66 -7.80 -16.56
N ARG A 79 1.60 -8.02 -15.79
CA ARG A 79 0.22 -8.06 -16.30
C ARG A 79 -0.63 -6.92 -15.77
N ALA A 80 -0.05 -6.02 -14.97
CA ALA A 80 -0.79 -4.91 -14.41
C ALA A 80 -1.36 -4.00 -15.48
N LYS A 81 -2.60 -3.57 -15.29
CA LYS A 81 -3.27 -2.57 -16.12
C LYS A 81 -3.43 -1.23 -15.38
N GLY A 82 -3.16 -1.21 -14.09
CA GLY A 82 -3.19 -0.02 -13.26
C GLY A 82 -2.51 -0.27 -11.92
N ILE A 83 -2.16 0.80 -11.23
CA ILE A 83 -1.44 0.77 -9.97
C ILE A 83 -2.18 1.61 -8.93
N VAL A 84 -2.30 1.08 -7.71
CA VAL A 84 -2.70 1.84 -6.54
C VAL A 84 -1.51 1.93 -5.59
N LEU A 85 -1.03 3.15 -5.33
CA LEU A 85 0.07 3.41 -4.41
C LEU A 85 -0.47 3.47 -2.99
N VAL A 86 0.07 2.65 -2.08
CA VAL A 86 -0.37 2.54 -0.68
C VAL A 86 0.81 2.62 0.28
N GLU A 87 0.57 2.96 1.55
CA GLU A 87 1.63 3.16 2.52
C GLU A 87 2.25 1.85 2.99
N GLY A 88 1.42 0.87 3.33
CA GLY A 88 1.83 -0.37 3.97
C GLY A 88 1.10 -1.62 3.50
N LYS A 89 1.50 -2.77 4.03
CA LYS A 89 0.90 -4.08 3.73
C LYS A 89 -0.57 -4.15 4.16
N SER A 90 -0.89 -3.52 5.27
CA SER A 90 -2.25 -3.48 5.80
C SER A 90 -3.22 -2.82 4.82
N ASP A 91 -2.78 -1.75 4.11
CA ASP A 91 -3.60 -1.10 3.07
C ASP A 91 -3.87 -2.04 1.89
N VAL A 92 -2.88 -2.87 1.52
CA VAL A 92 -3.05 -3.89 0.47
C VAL A 92 -4.13 -4.89 0.87
N THR A 93 -4.03 -5.41 2.09
CA THR A 93 -5.02 -6.36 2.66
C THR A 93 -6.40 -5.70 2.73
N PHE A 94 -6.45 -4.44 3.18
CA PHE A 94 -7.66 -3.65 3.28
C PHE A 94 -8.39 -3.51 1.94
N LEU A 95 -7.71 -2.99 0.92
CA LEU A 95 -8.31 -2.76 -0.39
C LEU A 95 -8.70 -4.06 -1.10
N ARG A 96 -7.85 -5.09 -1.07
CA ARG A 96 -8.13 -6.37 -1.71
C ARG A 96 -9.33 -7.07 -1.11
N HIS A 97 -9.39 -7.15 0.22
CA HIS A 97 -10.50 -7.80 0.90
C HIS A 97 -11.81 -7.06 0.65
N ALA A 98 -11.84 -5.73 0.77
CA ALA A 98 -13.04 -4.94 0.50
C ALA A 98 -13.53 -5.13 -0.95
N ALA A 99 -12.63 -5.03 -1.95
CA ALA A 99 -12.98 -5.21 -3.35
C ALA A 99 -13.51 -6.63 -3.64
N SER A 100 -12.88 -7.65 -3.07
CA SER A 100 -13.32 -9.04 -3.19
C SER A 100 -14.69 -9.28 -2.55
N SER A 101 -14.90 -8.78 -1.33
CA SER A 101 -16.16 -8.91 -0.60
C SER A 101 -17.31 -8.21 -1.34
N PHE A 102 -17.08 -7.01 -1.85
CA PHE A 102 -18.07 -6.27 -2.63
C PHE A 102 -18.37 -6.94 -3.97
N LYS A 103 -17.39 -7.54 -4.64
CA LYS A 103 -17.63 -8.34 -5.85
C LYS A 103 -18.49 -9.57 -5.53
N GLN A 104 -18.13 -10.31 -4.49
CA GLN A 104 -18.86 -11.52 -4.09
C GLN A 104 -20.32 -11.25 -3.71
N SER A 105 -20.59 -10.10 -3.11
CA SER A 105 -21.96 -9.64 -2.77
C SER A 105 -22.69 -8.96 -3.93
N GLY A 106 -22.07 -8.83 -5.10
CA GLY A 106 -22.66 -8.19 -6.29
C GLY A 106 -22.71 -6.66 -6.23
N VAL A 107 -22.06 -6.04 -5.24
CA VAL A 107 -22.00 -4.57 -5.08
C VAL A 107 -21.04 -3.94 -6.10
N LEU A 108 -19.89 -4.59 -6.35
CA LEU A 108 -18.96 -4.19 -7.39
C LEU A 108 -18.94 -5.21 -8.54
N PRO A 109 -18.70 -4.77 -9.79
CA PRO A 109 -18.66 -5.67 -10.94
C PRO A 109 -17.39 -6.52 -11.01
N ALA A 110 -16.32 -6.12 -10.31
CA ALA A 110 -15.02 -6.76 -10.37
C ALA A 110 -14.22 -6.49 -9.08
N SER A 111 -13.25 -7.36 -8.77
CA SER A 111 -12.20 -7.09 -7.78
C SER A 111 -10.98 -6.40 -8.43
N LEU A 112 -9.99 -6.02 -7.63
CA LEU A 112 -8.74 -5.45 -8.15
C LEU A 112 -7.98 -6.46 -9.02
N GLU A 113 -8.01 -7.73 -8.65
CA GLU A 113 -7.37 -8.83 -9.37
C GLU A 113 -8.01 -9.05 -10.74
N ASP A 114 -9.35 -8.97 -10.84
CA ASP A 114 -10.06 -9.15 -12.12
C ASP A 114 -9.66 -8.10 -13.15
N VAL A 115 -9.49 -6.85 -12.72
CA VAL A 115 -9.10 -5.74 -13.59
C VAL A 115 -7.59 -5.54 -13.66
N LYS A 116 -6.82 -6.39 -12.96
CA LYS A 116 -5.35 -6.36 -12.93
C LYS A 116 -4.77 -5.05 -12.39
N ILE A 117 -5.40 -4.51 -11.37
CA ILE A 117 -4.86 -3.38 -10.60
C ILE A 117 -4.02 -3.92 -9.45
N VAL A 118 -2.79 -3.45 -9.37
CA VAL A 118 -1.81 -3.91 -8.38
C VAL A 118 -1.58 -2.82 -7.34
N PRO A 119 -1.87 -3.10 -6.06
CA PRO A 119 -1.42 -2.25 -4.97
C PRO A 119 0.11 -2.32 -4.82
N VAL A 120 0.76 -1.17 -4.80
CA VAL A 120 2.23 -1.03 -4.68
C VAL A 120 2.57 -0.23 -3.44
N LEU A 121 3.42 -0.80 -2.60
CA LEU A 121 3.88 -0.17 -1.37
C LEU A 121 4.88 0.94 -1.67
N ILE A 122 4.67 2.11 -1.08
CA ILE A 122 5.56 3.26 -1.24
C ILE A 122 6.43 3.53 0.00
N GLY A 123 6.29 2.72 1.05
CA GLY A 123 7.17 2.78 2.22
C GLY A 123 7.05 4.08 3.02
N GLY A 124 5.83 4.52 3.28
CA GLY A 124 5.52 5.70 4.08
C GLY A 124 5.21 6.96 3.27
N CYS A 125 4.44 7.85 3.88
CA CYS A 125 3.91 9.07 3.28
C CYS A 125 4.99 9.96 2.62
N GLY A 126 6.24 9.93 3.11
CA GLY A 126 7.37 10.64 2.53
C GLY A 126 7.72 10.22 1.10
N SER A 127 7.48 8.97 0.75
CA SER A 127 7.81 8.38 -0.55
C SER A 127 6.86 8.80 -1.67
N VAL A 128 5.63 9.24 -1.36
CA VAL A 128 4.65 9.70 -2.37
C VAL A 128 5.23 10.83 -3.22
N LYS A 129 5.87 11.81 -2.58
CA LYS A 129 6.53 12.90 -3.30
C LYS A 129 7.58 12.40 -4.28
N HIS A 130 8.35 11.40 -3.86
CA HIS A 130 9.37 10.79 -4.71
C HIS A 130 8.74 10.13 -5.95
N TRP A 131 7.63 9.38 -5.76
CA TRP A 131 6.89 8.78 -6.87
C TRP A 131 6.31 9.82 -7.83
N VAL A 132 5.67 10.87 -7.31
CA VAL A 132 5.10 11.96 -8.13
C VAL A 132 6.19 12.76 -8.83
N THR A 133 7.20 13.23 -8.09
CA THR A 133 8.26 14.10 -8.61
C THR A 133 9.14 13.38 -9.63
N LEU A 134 9.31 12.09 -9.47
CA LEU A 134 10.16 11.29 -10.35
C LEU A 134 9.38 10.68 -11.53
N ASN A 135 8.06 10.88 -11.63
CA ASN A 135 7.20 10.25 -12.64
C ASN A 135 7.36 8.72 -12.74
N LEU A 136 7.78 8.05 -11.63
CA LEU A 136 8.06 6.61 -11.65
C LEU A 136 6.88 5.80 -12.16
N ALA A 137 5.68 6.13 -11.71
CA ALA A 137 4.48 5.45 -12.16
C ALA A 137 4.09 5.81 -13.61
N ASN A 138 4.44 7.02 -14.08
CA ASN A 138 4.25 7.41 -15.48
C ASN A 138 5.20 6.67 -16.42
N ASP A 139 6.44 6.41 -15.98
CA ASP A 139 7.42 5.64 -16.76
C ASP A 139 6.98 4.19 -16.99
N LEU A 140 6.11 3.65 -16.13
CA LEU A 140 5.48 2.35 -16.33
C LEU A 140 4.36 2.39 -17.41
N GLY A 141 3.94 3.59 -17.85
CA GLY A 141 2.88 3.77 -18.84
C GLY A 141 1.50 3.29 -18.38
N LEU A 142 1.31 3.08 -17.08
CA LEU A 142 0.08 2.59 -16.47
C LEU A 142 -0.68 3.72 -15.77
N PRO A 143 -2.02 3.70 -15.78
CA PRO A 143 -2.81 4.56 -14.91
C PRO A 143 -2.51 4.25 -13.44
N TRP A 144 -2.43 5.28 -12.59
CA TRP A 144 -2.18 5.11 -11.19
C TRP A 144 -2.91 6.14 -10.33
N CYS A 145 -3.18 5.76 -9.10
CA CYS A 145 -3.71 6.62 -8.05
C CYS A 145 -2.99 6.36 -6.72
N VAL A 146 -3.30 7.16 -5.73
CA VAL A 146 -2.78 7.04 -4.36
C VAL A 146 -3.93 6.78 -3.41
N PHE A 147 -3.75 5.86 -2.45
CA PHE A 147 -4.65 5.65 -1.33
C PHE A 147 -3.86 5.67 -0.02
N LEU A 148 -4.20 6.58 0.89
CA LEU A 148 -3.55 6.75 2.19
C LEU A 148 -4.58 6.97 3.30
N ASP A 149 -4.17 6.73 4.53
CA ASP A 149 -4.87 7.18 5.72
C ASP A 149 -4.91 8.71 5.79
N SER A 150 -6.00 9.26 6.31
CA SER A 150 -6.14 10.73 6.45
C SER A 150 -5.43 11.29 7.67
N ASP A 151 -5.13 10.45 8.65
CA ASP A 151 -4.61 10.81 9.98
C ASP A 151 -5.47 11.85 10.74
N ILE A 152 -6.72 12.04 10.32
CA ILE A 152 -7.64 13.01 10.95
C ILE A 152 -7.81 12.71 12.45
N GLY A 153 -7.73 13.76 13.29
CA GLY A 153 -7.76 13.60 14.74
C GLY A 153 -6.44 13.16 15.35
N GLY A 154 -5.41 12.94 14.53
CA GLY A 154 -4.04 12.65 14.95
C GLY A 154 -3.18 13.91 15.10
N ASP A 155 -1.87 13.76 14.86
CA ASP A 155 -0.93 14.88 14.88
C ASP A 155 -1.26 15.87 13.75
N PRO A 156 -1.51 17.16 14.04
CA PRO A 156 -1.78 18.17 13.04
C PRO A 156 -0.70 18.27 11.94
N ALA A 157 0.55 17.98 12.27
CA ALA A 157 1.65 17.99 11.29
C ALA A 157 1.50 16.84 10.27
N GLN A 158 1.03 15.66 10.70
CA GLN A 158 0.73 14.54 9.82
C GLN A 158 -0.45 14.85 8.91
N VAL A 159 -1.55 15.38 9.46
CA VAL A 159 -2.73 15.80 8.68
C VAL A 159 -2.34 16.81 7.60
N LEU A 160 -1.56 17.82 7.95
CA LEU A 160 -1.06 18.81 6.97
C LEU A 160 -0.16 18.17 5.91
N SER A 161 0.65 17.19 6.29
CA SER A 161 1.47 16.44 5.34
C SER A 161 0.63 15.70 4.32
N ILE A 162 -0.43 15.00 4.74
CA ILE A 162 -1.37 14.29 3.85
C ILE A 162 -2.05 15.28 2.89
N GLN A 163 -2.56 16.39 3.40
CA GLN A 163 -3.19 17.43 2.56
C GLN A 163 -2.23 17.98 1.50
N LYS A 164 -0.98 18.21 1.88
CA LYS A 164 0.06 18.65 0.93
C LYS A 164 0.32 17.60 -0.15
N ARG A 165 0.40 16.32 0.23
CA ARG A 165 0.57 15.21 -0.72
C ARG A 165 -0.60 15.09 -1.68
N LYS A 166 -1.82 15.20 -1.16
CA LYS A 166 -3.03 15.23 -1.99
C LYS A 166 -2.91 16.29 -3.07
N LYS A 167 -2.58 17.52 -2.68
CA LYS A 167 -2.41 18.63 -3.63
C LYS A 167 -1.32 18.33 -4.67
N GLU A 168 -0.16 17.84 -4.26
CA GLU A 168 0.94 17.47 -5.17
C GLU A 168 0.52 16.41 -6.20
N VAL A 169 -0.26 15.39 -5.80
CA VAL A 169 -0.75 14.33 -6.68
C VAL A 169 -1.82 14.86 -7.65
N GLU A 170 -2.75 15.67 -7.15
CA GLU A 170 -3.81 16.29 -7.96
C GLU A 170 -3.23 17.29 -8.99
N GLU A 171 -2.20 18.07 -8.62
CA GLU A 171 -1.48 18.95 -9.56
C GLU A 171 -0.74 18.16 -10.65
N ALA A 172 -0.36 16.92 -10.38
CA ALA A 172 0.18 15.99 -11.39
C ALA A 172 -0.90 15.32 -12.26
N GLY A 173 -2.17 15.73 -12.11
CA GLY A 173 -3.31 15.18 -12.87
C GLY A 173 -3.68 13.76 -12.48
N LYS A 174 -3.38 13.35 -11.25
CA LYS A 174 -3.66 12.00 -10.70
C LYS A 174 -4.68 12.07 -9.57
N VAL A 175 -5.27 10.91 -9.27
CA VAL A 175 -6.28 10.81 -8.23
C VAL A 175 -5.63 10.43 -6.90
N PHE A 176 -6.03 11.10 -5.84
CA PHE A 176 -5.62 10.83 -4.47
C PHE A 176 -6.84 10.54 -3.61
N PHE A 177 -6.87 9.37 -3.00
CA PHE A 177 -7.86 8.98 -2.03
C PHE A 177 -7.26 9.05 -0.63
N ALA A 178 -7.92 9.76 0.28
CA ALA A 178 -7.66 9.70 1.70
C ALA A 178 -8.90 9.15 2.41
N THR A 179 -8.70 8.29 3.40
CA THR A 179 -9.79 7.78 4.22
C THR A 179 -10.56 8.93 4.89
N ARG A 180 -11.89 8.83 5.02
CA ARG A 180 -12.69 9.79 5.81
C ARG A 180 -12.49 9.61 7.30
N LYS A 181 -12.11 8.41 7.72
CA LYS A 181 -11.72 8.09 9.09
C LYS A 181 -10.21 8.25 9.25
N ARG A 182 -9.75 8.24 10.51
CA ARG A 182 -8.33 8.48 10.80
C ARG A 182 -7.41 7.49 10.11
N GLU A 183 -7.68 6.21 10.27
CA GLU A 183 -6.88 5.11 9.73
C GLU A 183 -7.79 3.95 9.31
N ILE A 184 -7.27 3.00 8.53
CA ILE A 184 -8.06 1.88 8.00
C ILE A 184 -8.65 1.01 9.11
N GLU A 185 -8.03 0.92 10.29
CA GLU A 185 -8.57 0.19 11.44
C GLU A 185 -9.87 0.80 11.99
N ASN A 186 -10.16 2.08 11.75
CA ASN A 186 -11.43 2.69 12.16
C ASN A 186 -12.64 2.17 11.36
N TYR A 187 -12.41 1.40 10.28
CA TYR A 187 -13.48 0.71 9.54
C TYR A 187 -13.81 -0.67 10.10
N LEU A 188 -13.07 -1.18 11.08
CA LEU A 188 -13.42 -2.43 11.75
C LEU A 188 -14.75 -2.31 12.48
N CYS A 189 -15.49 -3.42 12.54
CA CYS A 189 -16.76 -3.52 13.26
C CYS A 189 -16.49 -3.92 14.73
N PRO A 190 -16.88 -3.10 15.72
CA PRO A 190 -16.73 -3.45 17.14
C PRO A 190 -17.38 -4.78 17.51
N ASP A 191 -18.59 -5.05 16.98
CA ASP A 191 -19.33 -6.29 17.25
C ASP A 191 -18.56 -7.52 16.75
N LEU A 192 -17.89 -7.43 15.59
CA LEU A 192 -17.05 -8.52 15.10
C LEU A 192 -15.86 -8.79 16.05
N ILE A 193 -15.25 -7.74 16.59
CA ILE A 193 -14.12 -7.89 17.52
C ILE A 193 -14.61 -8.60 18.79
N GLU A 194 -15.78 -8.22 19.31
CA GLU A 194 -16.39 -8.87 20.47
C GLU A 194 -16.78 -10.32 20.18
N GLU A 195 -17.38 -10.61 19.03
CA GLU A 195 -17.69 -12.00 18.59
C GLU A 195 -16.46 -12.91 18.57
N ILE A 196 -15.31 -12.39 18.11
CA ILE A 196 -14.07 -13.18 17.96
C ILE A 196 -13.32 -13.32 19.28
N THR A 197 -13.33 -12.28 20.13
CA THR A 197 -12.44 -12.19 21.30
C THR A 197 -13.16 -12.30 22.63
N GLY A 198 -14.49 -12.12 22.64
CA GLY A 198 -15.27 -11.96 23.87
C GLY A 198 -15.05 -10.60 24.57
N VAL A 199 -14.36 -9.65 23.93
CA VAL A 199 -14.02 -8.35 24.52
C VAL A 199 -14.74 -7.25 23.76
N ALA A 200 -15.65 -6.55 24.46
CA ALA A 200 -16.31 -5.37 23.90
C ALA A 200 -15.32 -4.21 23.78
N VAL A 201 -15.29 -3.58 22.60
CA VAL A 201 -14.44 -2.41 22.31
C VAL A 201 -15.29 -1.27 21.75
N THR A 202 -14.90 -0.06 22.06
CA THR A 202 -15.52 1.14 21.48
C THR A 202 -14.44 2.09 21.00
N PHE A 203 -14.62 2.64 19.81
CA PHE A 203 -13.72 3.62 19.22
C PHE A 203 -14.49 4.52 18.24
N THR A 204 -13.96 5.73 18.04
CA THR A 204 -14.52 6.73 17.13
C THR A 204 -13.79 6.73 15.80
N ASP A 205 -14.32 7.45 14.82
CA ASP A 205 -13.72 7.56 13.49
C ASP A 205 -12.39 8.32 13.45
N THR A 206 -12.06 9.06 14.54
CA THR A 206 -10.88 9.93 14.63
C THR A 206 -9.86 9.52 15.69
N CYS A 207 -10.14 8.45 16.44
CA CYS A 207 -9.19 7.95 17.44
C CYS A 207 -8.14 7.00 16.83
N ASP A 208 -7.13 6.64 17.61
CA ASP A 208 -6.11 5.63 17.26
C ASP A 208 -6.72 4.23 17.52
N ALA A 209 -7.53 3.76 16.57
CA ALA A 209 -8.30 2.53 16.71
C ALA A 209 -7.41 1.30 16.90
N LYS A 210 -6.33 1.18 16.14
CA LYS A 210 -5.39 0.05 16.29
C LYS A 210 -4.79 -0.06 17.68
N LYS A 211 -4.44 1.06 18.33
CA LYS A 211 -3.94 1.04 19.72
C LYS A 211 -5.02 0.71 20.72
N ILE A 212 -6.24 1.24 20.54
CA ILE A 212 -7.37 0.96 21.43
C ILE A 212 -7.72 -0.52 21.37
N ILE A 213 -7.93 -1.05 20.18
CA ILE A 213 -8.26 -2.46 19.96
C ILE A 213 -7.11 -3.35 20.47
N GLY A 214 -5.88 -3.06 20.04
CA GLY A 214 -4.71 -3.85 20.44
C GLY A 214 -4.55 -3.98 21.96
N ARG A 215 -4.75 -2.88 22.71
CA ARG A 215 -4.74 -2.90 24.17
C ARG A 215 -5.88 -3.72 24.75
N ALA A 216 -7.08 -3.56 24.25
CA ALA A 216 -8.26 -4.25 24.76
C ALA A 216 -8.14 -5.78 24.60
N VAL A 217 -7.65 -6.24 23.46
CA VAL A 217 -7.55 -7.69 23.15
C VAL A 217 -6.15 -8.29 23.40
N GLY A 218 -5.21 -7.52 23.98
CA GLY A 218 -3.86 -8.01 24.31
C GLY A 218 -2.99 -8.29 23.07
N MET A 219 -3.12 -7.50 22.00
CA MET A 219 -2.45 -7.69 20.72
C MET A 219 -1.57 -6.49 20.35
N LYS A 220 -0.53 -6.73 19.54
CA LYS A 220 0.25 -5.64 18.93
C LYS A 220 -0.65 -4.84 17.97
N PRO A 221 -0.60 -3.49 17.99
CA PRO A 221 -1.41 -2.64 17.12
C PRO A 221 -1.31 -3.01 15.64
N ASP A 222 -0.11 -3.29 15.13
CA ASP A 222 0.14 -3.61 13.73
C ASP A 222 -0.50 -4.94 13.26
N ASN A 223 -0.94 -5.79 14.16
CA ASN A 223 -1.59 -7.06 13.85
C ASN A 223 -3.13 -6.97 13.89
N VAL A 224 -3.68 -5.83 14.30
CA VAL A 224 -5.13 -5.66 14.49
C VAL A 224 -5.88 -5.83 13.18
N LEU A 225 -5.47 -5.13 12.14
CA LEU A 225 -6.15 -5.22 10.84
C LEU A 225 -6.06 -6.63 10.27
N ASP A 226 -4.87 -7.21 10.24
CA ASP A 226 -4.63 -8.54 9.65
C ASP A 226 -5.47 -9.63 10.32
N LYS A 227 -5.79 -9.49 11.61
CA LYS A 227 -6.63 -10.45 12.33
C LYS A 227 -8.11 -10.29 12.03
N PHE A 228 -8.64 -9.07 12.05
CA PHE A 228 -10.09 -8.85 12.05
C PHE A 228 -10.63 -8.52 10.65
N TRP A 229 -9.87 -7.79 9.82
CA TRP A 229 -10.36 -7.34 8.53
C TRP A 229 -10.75 -8.46 7.56
N PRO A 230 -10.02 -9.58 7.44
CA PRO A 230 -10.41 -10.69 6.58
C PRO A 230 -11.74 -11.37 6.97
N GLN A 231 -12.27 -11.07 8.15
CA GLN A 231 -13.52 -11.61 8.66
C GLN A 231 -14.70 -10.61 8.52
N MET A 232 -14.43 -9.42 8.00
CA MET A 232 -15.47 -8.42 7.70
C MET A 232 -16.27 -8.85 6.47
N THR A 233 -17.59 -8.99 6.64
CA THR A 233 -18.49 -9.21 5.49
C THR A 233 -18.75 -7.90 4.74
N ALA A 234 -19.28 -7.99 3.51
CA ALA A 234 -19.64 -6.82 2.72
C ALA A 234 -20.60 -5.89 3.46
N GLU A 235 -21.61 -6.44 4.15
CA GLU A 235 -22.57 -5.67 4.93
C GLU A 235 -21.92 -4.89 6.07
N ARG A 236 -20.97 -5.53 6.79
CA ARG A 236 -20.21 -4.87 7.86
C ARG A 236 -19.33 -3.77 7.32
N ILE A 237 -18.65 -4.02 6.17
CA ILE A 237 -17.83 -3.01 5.51
C ILE A 237 -18.69 -1.84 5.04
N ILE A 238 -19.85 -2.09 4.44
CA ILE A 238 -20.82 -1.06 4.04
C ILE A 238 -21.23 -0.22 5.26
N SER A 239 -21.72 -0.88 6.32
CA SER A 239 -22.15 -0.20 7.54
C SER A 239 -21.06 0.70 8.14
N ARG A 240 -19.80 0.24 8.13
CA ARG A 240 -18.67 0.99 8.69
C ARG A 240 -18.13 2.07 7.76
N SER A 241 -18.41 2.02 6.45
CA SER A 241 -17.98 3.01 5.46
C SER A 241 -19.09 3.95 4.97
N THR A 242 -20.31 3.81 5.50
CA THR A 242 -21.42 4.71 5.21
C THR A 242 -21.20 6.08 5.85
N TYR A 243 -21.47 7.13 5.10
CA TYR A 243 -21.42 8.52 5.54
C TYR A 243 -22.53 9.34 4.88
N HIS A 244 -22.82 10.52 5.42
CA HIS A 244 -23.80 11.47 4.84
C HIS A 244 -23.03 12.63 4.20
N ASP A 245 -23.27 12.90 2.91
CA ASP A 245 -22.58 13.97 2.16
C ASP A 245 -23.23 15.35 2.29
N GLY A 246 -24.27 15.45 3.12
CA GLY A 246 -25.12 16.65 3.28
C GLY A 246 -26.47 16.52 2.57
N THR A 247 -26.61 15.62 1.60
CA THR A 247 -27.80 15.41 0.78
C THR A 247 -28.34 13.98 0.87
N GLN A 248 -27.44 12.99 0.90
CA GLN A 248 -27.77 11.58 0.89
C GLN A 248 -26.72 10.73 1.62
N GLU A 249 -27.11 9.51 1.94
CA GLU A 249 -26.16 8.49 2.40
C GLU A 249 -25.33 7.97 1.24
N ARG A 250 -24.02 7.83 1.48
CA ARG A 250 -23.04 7.33 0.54
C ARG A 250 -22.13 6.30 1.22
N ILE A 251 -21.46 5.48 0.44
CA ILE A 251 -20.59 4.43 0.95
C ILE A 251 -19.19 4.66 0.39
N GLU A 252 -18.32 5.19 1.23
CA GLU A 252 -16.99 5.65 0.86
C GLU A 252 -16.16 4.59 0.13
N LEU A 253 -16.08 3.38 0.68
CA LEU A 253 -15.22 2.34 0.09
C LEU A 253 -15.76 1.81 -1.24
N ILE A 254 -17.08 1.88 -1.49
CA ILE A 254 -17.64 1.56 -2.80
C ILE A 254 -17.22 2.63 -3.82
N GLU A 255 -17.26 3.90 -3.45
CA GLU A 255 -16.85 5.01 -4.33
C GLU A 255 -15.38 4.90 -4.68
N ILE A 256 -14.51 4.80 -3.68
CA ILE A 256 -13.07 4.68 -3.88
C ILE A 256 -12.74 3.48 -4.77
N LEU A 257 -13.27 2.31 -4.47
CA LEU A 257 -12.99 1.10 -5.24
C LEU A 257 -13.58 1.14 -6.65
N SER A 258 -14.76 1.75 -6.84
CA SER A 258 -15.35 1.96 -8.17
C SER A 258 -14.46 2.85 -9.03
N ASP A 259 -13.95 3.95 -8.47
CA ASP A 259 -13.04 4.86 -9.16
C ASP A 259 -11.71 4.18 -9.50
N ILE A 260 -11.12 3.45 -8.55
CA ILE A 260 -9.90 2.67 -8.77
C ILE A 260 -10.11 1.65 -9.92
N ILE A 261 -11.19 0.85 -9.86
CA ILE A 261 -11.49 -0.17 -10.88
C ILE A 261 -11.73 0.46 -12.26
N SER A 262 -12.31 1.66 -12.29
CA SER A 262 -12.59 2.35 -13.55
C SER A 262 -11.35 2.91 -14.27
N MET A 263 -10.23 3.08 -13.57
CA MET A 263 -8.98 3.60 -14.16
C MET A 263 -8.44 2.74 -15.33
N THR A 264 -8.82 1.48 -15.40
CA THR A 264 -8.32 0.52 -16.42
C THR A 264 -9.25 0.35 -17.61
N ARG A 265 -10.36 1.08 -17.63
CA ARG A 265 -11.35 1.11 -18.71
C ARG A 265 -11.08 2.29 -19.69
#